data_ab2fa6015f87477aaa1d06da7a780c0d
#
_entry.id   ab2fa6015f87477aaa1d06da7a780c0d
#
_cell.length_a   1.000
_cell.length_b   1.000
_cell.length_c   1.000
_cell.angle_alpha   90.00
_cell.angle_beta   90.00
_cell.angle_gamma   90.00
#
_symmetry.space_group_name_H-M   'P 1'
#
loop_
_entity.id
_entity.type
_entity.pdbx_description
1 polymer ?
#
loop_
_entity_poly.entity_id
_entity_poly.type
_entity_poly.pdbx_seq_one_letter_code
_entity_poly.pdbx_strand_id
1 'polypeptide(L)'
;MMRAWHVPVSLVACIVLLAPALFVLRNAREANAAPMPDPEGLVPMLSYDERMRRVTYHHDCTEQTDCESPLACYHDVRFVTYCTDSACTNDSQCPEGQRCKTLPVPGKPDALVRLCALVGPRQEGEHCLETPFDAVSACAPELDCVGKDGYCARACTPGQPGTCSEGFFCADVKPRPSCLPTCKERGCPADQRCISLMEGSSICASVYGPNCQETPCPDGRRCRVMPIAEFPGKVWMECVQRCSTENPTCGEGQVCDRYHCLQACDPKGPNPCAEGYHCDRRNVKRPWSCQPDYWRGPP
;
A
#
# COMPACT_ATOMS: atom_id res chain seq x y z
N MET A 1 -39.13 11.46 55.03
CA MET A 1 -37.93 11.54 54.20
C MET A 1 -37.71 10.21 53.49
N MET A 2 -38.50 9.89 52.46
CA MET A 2 -38.37 8.64 51.66
C MET A 2 -38.74 8.87 50.21
N ARG A 3 -37.95 9.61 49.44
CA ARG A 3 -38.21 9.83 48.00
C ARG A 3 -36.98 9.85 47.08
N ALA A 4 -35.78 9.55 47.59
CA ALA A 4 -34.54 9.73 46.79
C ALA A 4 -33.95 8.45 46.18
N TRP A 5 -34.51 7.24 46.39
CA TRP A 5 -33.91 5.96 45.97
C TRP A 5 -34.52 5.31 44.75
N HIS A 6 -35.69 5.77 44.31
CA HIS A 6 -36.38 5.12 43.17
C HIS A 6 -35.86 5.53 41.79
N VAL A 7 -35.29 6.72 41.64
CA VAL A 7 -34.78 7.22 40.36
C VAL A 7 -33.56 6.45 39.87
N PRO A 8 -32.53 6.17 40.69
CA PRO A 8 -31.34 5.44 40.19
C PRO A 8 -31.63 3.98 39.84
N VAL A 9 -32.56 3.32 40.55
CA VAL A 9 -32.91 1.91 40.28
C VAL A 9 -33.63 1.77 38.94
N SER A 10 -34.54 2.69 38.59
CA SER A 10 -35.24 2.69 37.32
C SER A 10 -34.31 2.92 36.15
N LEU A 11 -33.30 3.81 36.31
CA LEU A 11 -32.31 4.11 35.26
C LEU A 11 -31.39 2.93 34.96
N VAL A 12 -30.93 2.23 36.02
CA VAL A 12 -30.12 1.01 35.89
C VAL A 12 -30.92 -0.13 35.24
N ALA A 13 -32.19 -0.31 35.65
CA ALA A 13 -33.06 -1.30 35.00
C ALA A 13 -33.30 -1.05 33.52
N CYS A 14 -33.47 0.21 33.11
CA CYS A 14 -33.59 0.57 31.67
C CYS A 14 -32.31 0.27 30.90
N ILE A 15 -31.15 0.57 31.45
CA ILE A 15 -29.85 0.28 30.77
C ILE A 15 -29.65 -1.22 30.62
N VAL A 16 -29.93 -2.01 31.63
CA VAL A 16 -29.78 -3.48 31.61
C VAL A 16 -30.73 -4.15 30.61
N LEU A 17 -31.93 -3.59 30.41
CA LEU A 17 -32.89 -4.12 29.43
C LEU A 17 -32.65 -3.63 28.00
N LEU A 18 -32.14 -2.41 27.82
CA LEU A 18 -31.89 -1.83 26.49
C LEU A 18 -30.55 -2.28 25.88
N ALA A 19 -29.52 -2.56 26.67
CA ALA A 19 -28.21 -2.97 26.18
C ALA A 19 -28.25 -4.26 25.33
N PRO A 20 -28.94 -5.35 25.75
CA PRO A 20 -29.06 -6.55 24.92
C PRO A 20 -29.90 -6.32 23.66
N ALA A 21 -30.94 -5.48 23.73
CA ALA A 21 -31.77 -5.15 22.54
C ALA A 21 -30.95 -4.34 21.52
N LEU A 22 -30.15 -3.36 21.97
CA LEU A 22 -29.25 -2.60 21.10
C LEU A 22 -28.15 -3.49 20.49
N PHE A 23 -27.61 -4.43 21.28
CA PHE A 23 -26.62 -5.39 20.80
C PHE A 23 -27.19 -6.31 19.73
N VAL A 24 -28.42 -6.85 19.94
CA VAL A 24 -29.12 -7.67 18.94
C VAL A 24 -29.45 -6.87 17.68
N LEU A 25 -29.92 -5.62 17.82
CA LEU A 25 -30.20 -4.74 16.69
C LEU A 25 -28.95 -4.37 15.89
N ARG A 26 -27.83 -4.17 16.58
CA ARG A 26 -26.54 -3.92 15.92
C ARG A 26 -26.07 -5.15 15.14
N ASN A 27 -26.08 -6.32 15.77
CA ASN A 27 -25.71 -7.57 15.10
C ASN A 27 -26.66 -7.93 13.95
N ALA A 28 -27.98 -7.66 14.09
CA ALA A 28 -28.95 -7.87 13.01
C ALA A 28 -28.75 -6.89 11.85
N ARG A 29 -28.28 -5.65 12.09
CA ARG A 29 -27.91 -4.71 11.02
C ARG A 29 -26.64 -5.14 10.30
N GLU A 30 -25.64 -5.61 11.02
CA GLU A 30 -24.40 -6.14 10.43
C GLU A 30 -24.67 -7.43 9.61
N ALA A 31 -25.57 -8.31 10.10
CA ALA A 31 -25.97 -9.52 9.40
C ALA A 31 -26.87 -9.30 8.17
N ASN A 32 -27.59 -8.19 8.10
CA ASN A 32 -28.48 -7.84 6.98
C ASN A 32 -27.88 -6.86 5.98
N ALA A 33 -26.61 -6.44 6.15
CA ALA A 33 -25.90 -5.73 5.12
C ALA A 33 -25.75 -6.67 3.92
N ALA A 34 -26.48 -6.40 2.83
CA ALA A 34 -26.33 -7.15 1.60
C ALA A 34 -24.84 -7.17 1.22
N PRO A 35 -24.26 -8.33 0.89
CA PRO A 35 -22.88 -8.40 0.49
C PRO A 35 -22.65 -7.42 -0.66
N MET A 36 -21.69 -6.54 -0.52
CA MET A 36 -21.30 -5.64 -1.61
C MET A 36 -20.98 -6.50 -2.83
N PRO A 37 -21.48 -6.13 -4.02
CA PRO A 37 -21.14 -6.85 -5.24
C PRO A 37 -19.63 -6.93 -5.39
N ASP A 38 -19.14 -8.05 -5.88
CA ASP A 38 -17.72 -8.22 -6.15
C ASP A 38 -17.23 -7.14 -7.12
N PRO A 39 -16.07 -6.54 -6.86
CA PRO A 39 -15.53 -5.54 -7.75
C PRO A 39 -15.26 -6.14 -9.13
N GLU A 40 -15.47 -5.34 -10.17
CA GLU A 40 -15.15 -5.73 -11.54
C GLU A 40 -13.67 -6.14 -11.66
N GLY A 41 -13.41 -7.22 -12.41
CA GLY A 41 -12.06 -7.76 -12.58
C GLY A 41 -11.56 -8.64 -11.42
N LEU A 42 -12.39 -8.95 -10.44
CA LEU A 42 -11.98 -9.84 -9.35
C LEU A 42 -11.78 -11.28 -9.87
N VAL A 43 -10.59 -11.81 -9.64
CA VAL A 43 -10.27 -13.23 -9.88
C VAL A 43 -11.07 -14.06 -8.87
N PRO A 44 -11.89 -15.01 -9.32
CA PRO A 44 -12.73 -15.82 -8.42
C PRO A 44 -11.86 -16.73 -7.54
N MET A 45 -12.38 -17.10 -6.36
CA MET A 45 -11.82 -18.18 -5.57
C MET A 45 -12.27 -19.52 -6.18
N LEU A 46 -11.32 -20.35 -6.55
CA LEU A 46 -11.58 -21.67 -7.11
C LEU A 46 -11.74 -22.72 -6.00
N SER A 47 -12.56 -23.74 -6.27
CA SER A 47 -12.59 -24.93 -5.43
C SER A 47 -11.29 -25.70 -5.51
N TYR A 48 -11.03 -26.58 -4.53
CA TYR A 48 -9.84 -27.42 -4.53
C TYR A 48 -9.69 -28.24 -5.82
N ASP A 49 -10.80 -28.86 -6.31
CA ASP A 49 -10.80 -29.66 -7.52
C ASP A 49 -10.52 -28.83 -8.78
N GLU A 50 -10.99 -27.59 -8.81
CA GLU A 50 -10.69 -26.66 -9.91
C GLU A 50 -9.23 -26.24 -9.92
N ARG A 51 -8.67 -25.94 -8.76
CA ARG A 51 -7.22 -25.63 -8.61
C ARG A 51 -6.36 -26.80 -9.11
N MET A 52 -6.68 -28.04 -8.67
CA MET A 52 -5.92 -29.24 -9.05
C MET A 52 -6.01 -29.59 -10.54
N ARG A 53 -7.04 -29.09 -11.24
CA ARG A 53 -7.17 -29.25 -12.69
C ARG A 53 -6.42 -28.22 -13.52
N ARG A 54 -5.93 -27.13 -12.90
CA ARG A 54 -5.17 -26.08 -13.57
C ARG A 54 -3.69 -26.42 -13.60
N VAL A 55 -3.14 -26.57 -14.80
CA VAL A 55 -1.72 -26.91 -14.98
C VAL A 55 -0.81 -25.80 -14.45
N THR A 56 -1.25 -24.53 -14.58
CA THR A 56 -0.43 -23.38 -14.20
C THR A 56 -0.65 -22.92 -12.75
N TYR A 57 -1.54 -23.56 -11.98
CA TYR A 57 -1.78 -23.17 -10.59
C TYR A 57 -0.51 -23.29 -9.73
N HIS A 58 -0.11 -22.19 -9.08
CA HIS A 58 1.15 -22.01 -8.33
C HIS A 58 2.43 -22.18 -9.14
N HIS A 59 2.37 -22.21 -10.48
CA HIS A 59 3.55 -22.15 -11.32
C HIS A 59 4.05 -20.71 -11.46
N ASP A 60 5.37 -20.57 -11.60
CA ASP A 60 6.00 -19.28 -11.85
C ASP A 60 5.43 -18.66 -13.15
N CYS A 61 5.23 -17.35 -13.12
CA CYS A 61 4.78 -16.59 -14.26
C CYS A 61 5.59 -15.29 -14.40
N THR A 62 5.65 -14.76 -15.62
CA THR A 62 6.26 -13.47 -15.91
C THR A 62 5.23 -12.46 -16.40
N GLU A 63 4.19 -12.95 -17.05
CA GLU A 63 3.08 -12.18 -17.58
C GLU A 63 1.75 -12.93 -17.42
N GLN A 64 0.64 -12.22 -17.61
CA GLN A 64 -0.69 -12.79 -17.41
C GLN A 64 -1.02 -13.96 -18.35
N THR A 65 -0.44 -13.98 -19.53
CA THR A 65 -0.60 -15.04 -20.54
C THR A 65 -0.01 -16.38 -20.10
N ASP A 66 0.89 -16.37 -19.12
CA ASP A 66 1.47 -17.60 -18.55
C ASP A 66 0.47 -18.36 -17.67
N CYS A 67 -0.63 -17.71 -17.27
CA CYS A 67 -1.61 -18.27 -16.36
C CYS A 67 -2.90 -18.65 -17.08
N GLU A 68 -3.38 -19.88 -16.87
CA GLU A 68 -4.69 -20.33 -17.34
C GLU A 68 -5.81 -19.49 -16.71
N SER A 69 -6.76 -19.03 -17.52
CA SER A 69 -7.94 -18.34 -17.00
C SER A 69 -8.75 -19.26 -16.06
N PRO A 70 -9.23 -18.77 -14.89
CA PRO A 70 -9.25 -17.36 -14.46
C PRO A 70 -8.08 -16.94 -13.56
N LEU A 71 -6.99 -17.70 -13.47
CA LEU A 71 -5.85 -17.37 -12.62
C LEU A 71 -5.22 -16.03 -13.00
N ALA A 72 -4.65 -15.35 -12.00
CA ALA A 72 -3.86 -14.15 -12.20
C ALA A 72 -2.37 -14.42 -11.94
N CYS A 73 -1.50 -13.81 -12.75
CA CYS A 73 -0.07 -13.74 -12.46
C CYS A 73 0.15 -12.70 -11.37
N TYR A 74 0.24 -13.14 -10.13
CA TYR A 74 0.39 -12.27 -8.97
C TYR A 74 1.86 -12.19 -8.53
N HIS A 75 2.33 -10.96 -8.36
CA HIS A 75 3.68 -10.69 -7.87
C HIS A 75 3.65 -10.51 -6.34
N ASP A 76 4.12 -11.51 -5.63
CA ASP A 76 4.34 -11.41 -4.19
C ASP A 76 5.54 -10.48 -3.90
N VAL A 77 5.45 -9.74 -2.83
CA VAL A 77 6.53 -8.84 -2.37
C VAL A 77 7.85 -9.53 -2.07
N ARG A 78 7.86 -10.85 -1.87
CA ARG A 78 9.07 -11.67 -1.81
C ARG A 78 9.76 -11.83 -3.16
N PHE A 79 9.28 -11.12 -4.20
CA PHE A 79 9.77 -11.23 -5.58
C PHE A 79 9.49 -12.58 -6.24
N VAL A 80 8.56 -13.35 -5.70
CA VAL A 80 8.03 -14.57 -6.33
C VAL A 80 6.77 -14.18 -7.09
N THR A 81 6.71 -14.55 -8.35
CA THR A 81 5.54 -14.30 -9.21
C THR A 81 4.96 -15.64 -9.62
N TYR A 82 3.69 -15.86 -9.32
CA TYR A 82 3.04 -17.14 -9.57
C TYR A 82 1.56 -16.98 -9.96
N CYS A 83 1.04 -17.97 -10.68
CA CYS A 83 -0.36 -18.03 -11.06
C CYS A 83 -1.23 -18.42 -9.85
N THR A 84 -2.18 -17.57 -9.49
CA THR A 84 -3.06 -17.80 -8.34
C THR A 84 -4.49 -17.35 -8.60
N ASP A 85 -5.40 -17.87 -7.80
CA ASP A 85 -6.77 -17.41 -7.64
C ASP A 85 -6.93 -16.60 -6.35
N SER A 86 -8.14 -16.11 -6.05
CA SER A 86 -8.43 -15.53 -4.75
C SER A 86 -8.40 -16.59 -3.66
N ALA A 87 -7.70 -16.30 -2.55
CA ALA A 87 -7.53 -17.23 -1.44
C ALA A 87 -8.67 -17.15 -0.41
N CYS A 88 -9.45 -16.07 -0.42
CA CYS A 88 -10.52 -15.82 0.53
C CYS A 88 -11.66 -14.99 -0.09
N THR A 89 -12.85 -15.05 0.53
CA THR A 89 -13.99 -14.17 0.23
C THR A 89 -14.37 -13.29 1.42
N ASN A 90 -13.94 -13.68 2.62
CA ASN A 90 -14.16 -12.93 3.87
C ASN A 90 -13.07 -13.27 4.90
N ASP A 91 -13.03 -12.49 5.98
CA ASP A 91 -12.00 -12.58 7.03
C ASP A 91 -11.97 -13.93 7.76
N SER A 92 -13.11 -14.62 7.88
CA SER A 92 -13.17 -15.90 8.60
C SER A 92 -12.41 -17.04 7.92
N GLN A 93 -12.05 -16.87 6.65
CA GLN A 93 -11.26 -17.83 5.89
C GLN A 93 -9.74 -17.59 6.02
N CYS A 94 -9.34 -16.51 6.70
CA CYS A 94 -7.94 -16.17 6.89
C CYS A 94 -7.44 -16.64 8.26
N PRO A 95 -6.13 -16.96 8.37
CA PRO A 95 -5.50 -17.23 9.66
C PRO A 95 -5.66 -16.09 10.66
N GLU A 96 -5.50 -16.40 11.96
CA GLU A 96 -5.52 -15.39 13.01
C GLU A 96 -4.48 -14.28 12.74
N GLY A 97 -4.86 -13.03 12.94
CA GLY A 97 -4.02 -11.85 12.65
C GLY A 97 -3.97 -11.44 11.18
N GLN A 98 -4.74 -12.11 10.31
CA GLN A 98 -4.89 -11.75 8.91
C GLN A 98 -6.34 -11.41 8.56
N ARG A 99 -6.51 -10.61 7.49
CA ARG A 99 -7.82 -10.29 6.91
C ARG A 99 -7.82 -10.52 5.40
N CYS A 100 -8.99 -10.80 4.87
CA CYS A 100 -9.20 -10.96 3.44
C CYS A 100 -9.19 -9.59 2.75
N LYS A 101 -8.10 -9.30 2.04
CA LYS A 101 -7.88 -8.02 1.36
C LYS A 101 -7.98 -8.17 -0.15
N THR A 102 -8.60 -7.18 -0.79
CA THR A 102 -8.65 -7.08 -2.25
C THR A 102 -7.45 -6.28 -2.73
N LEU A 103 -6.56 -6.91 -3.49
CA LEU A 103 -5.30 -6.34 -3.95
C LEU A 103 -5.29 -6.24 -5.47
N PRO A 104 -4.71 -5.16 -6.05
CA PRO A 104 -4.52 -5.07 -7.48
C PRO A 104 -3.46 -6.07 -7.96
N VAL A 105 -3.68 -6.66 -9.12
CA VAL A 105 -2.69 -7.54 -9.76
C VAL A 105 -1.64 -6.66 -10.46
N PRO A 106 -0.36 -6.73 -10.06
CA PRO A 106 0.69 -5.94 -10.68
C PRO A 106 0.79 -6.20 -12.19
N GLY A 107 0.87 -5.13 -12.99
CA GLY A 107 0.92 -5.23 -14.45
C GLY A 107 -0.42 -5.44 -15.15
N LYS A 108 -1.52 -5.64 -14.40
CA LYS A 108 -2.87 -5.77 -14.94
C LYS A 108 -3.85 -4.88 -14.16
N PRO A 109 -3.98 -3.60 -14.53
CA PRO A 109 -4.70 -2.60 -13.74
C PRO A 109 -6.18 -2.91 -13.49
N ASP A 110 -6.78 -3.77 -14.33
CA ASP A 110 -8.19 -4.15 -14.24
C ASP A 110 -8.42 -5.50 -13.55
N ALA A 111 -7.36 -6.17 -13.08
CA ALA A 111 -7.49 -7.42 -12.34
C ALA A 111 -7.23 -7.22 -10.85
N LEU A 112 -8.08 -7.84 -10.05
CA LEU A 112 -8.02 -7.84 -8.58
C LEU A 112 -7.95 -9.27 -8.06
N VAL A 113 -7.27 -9.49 -6.95
CA VAL A 113 -7.20 -10.78 -6.26
C VAL A 113 -7.45 -10.57 -4.78
N ARG A 114 -8.15 -11.50 -4.12
CA ARG A 114 -8.31 -11.47 -2.65
C ARG A 114 -7.34 -12.43 -2.00
N LEU A 115 -6.51 -11.89 -1.12
CA LEU A 115 -5.53 -12.66 -0.36
C LEU A 115 -5.66 -12.35 1.14
N CYS A 116 -5.24 -13.32 1.97
CA CYS A 116 -5.12 -13.10 3.40
C CYS A 116 -3.87 -12.27 3.69
N ALA A 117 -4.06 -11.02 4.08
CA ALA A 117 -3.00 -10.08 4.41
C ALA A 117 -2.94 -9.80 5.91
N LEU A 118 -1.75 -9.60 6.45
CA LEU A 118 -1.53 -9.27 7.85
C LEU A 118 -2.20 -7.93 8.20
N VAL A 119 -2.73 -7.87 9.42
CA VAL A 119 -3.20 -6.63 10.04
C VAL A 119 -2.04 -6.04 10.84
N GLY A 120 -1.81 -4.74 10.68
CA GLY A 120 -0.68 -4.04 11.29
C GLY A 120 -1.08 -2.80 12.07
N PRO A 121 -0.10 -2.03 12.57
CA PRO A 121 -0.32 -0.86 13.37
C PRO A 121 -0.53 0.44 12.58
N ARG A 122 -0.30 0.44 11.26
CA ARG A 122 -0.29 1.67 10.45
C ARG A 122 -1.65 2.32 10.40
N GLN A 123 -1.66 3.60 10.75
CA GLN A 123 -2.87 4.41 10.81
C GLN A 123 -3.20 5.05 9.44
N GLU A 124 -4.38 5.65 9.33
CA GLU A 124 -4.81 6.35 8.12
C GLU A 124 -3.82 7.43 7.71
N GLY A 125 -3.40 7.41 6.43
CA GLY A 125 -2.41 8.31 5.86
C GLY A 125 -0.95 7.92 6.07
N GLU A 126 -0.67 6.86 6.83
CA GLU A 126 0.69 6.32 6.94
C GLU A 126 1.03 5.44 5.74
N HIS A 127 2.32 5.44 5.38
CA HIS A 127 2.84 4.59 4.31
C HIS A 127 2.75 3.12 4.70
N CYS A 128 2.31 2.29 3.78
CA CYS A 128 2.09 0.86 3.98
C CYS A 128 2.74 0.01 2.90
N LEU A 129 2.99 -1.25 3.28
CA LEU A 129 3.28 -2.34 2.38
C LEU A 129 2.37 -3.49 2.78
N GLU A 130 1.32 -3.75 2.01
CA GLU A 130 0.46 -4.91 2.27
C GLU A 130 1.16 -6.18 1.81
N THR A 131 1.83 -6.81 2.75
CA THR A 131 2.47 -8.10 2.52
C THR A 131 2.04 -9.07 3.60
N PRO A 132 1.86 -10.37 3.27
CA PRO A 132 1.52 -11.37 4.28
C PRO A 132 2.65 -11.62 5.31
N PHE A 133 3.79 -10.92 5.21
CA PHE A 133 5.00 -11.18 6.00
C PHE A 133 5.52 -9.98 6.78
N ASP A 134 4.97 -8.77 6.57
CA ASP A 134 5.40 -7.56 7.26
C ASP A 134 4.22 -6.89 7.97
N ALA A 135 3.95 -7.35 9.21
CA ALA A 135 2.90 -6.77 10.03
C ALA A 135 3.21 -5.32 10.45
N VAL A 136 4.50 -4.92 10.49
CA VAL A 136 4.89 -3.56 10.92
C VAL A 136 4.52 -2.52 9.88
N SER A 137 4.55 -2.90 8.61
CA SER A 137 4.19 -2.03 7.49
C SER A 137 2.74 -2.20 7.03
N ALA A 138 1.97 -3.10 7.65
CA ALA A 138 0.57 -3.33 7.33
C ALA A 138 -0.36 -2.33 7.99
N CYS A 139 -1.50 -2.08 7.36
CA CYS A 139 -2.53 -1.16 7.84
C CYS A 139 -3.32 -1.72 9.02
N ALA A 140 -3.85 -0.83 9.85
CA ALA A 140 -4.83 -1.15 10.90
C ALA A 140 -6.08 -1.84 10.31
N PRO A 141 -6.88 -2.56 11.12
CA PRO A 141 -7.93 -3.47 10.65
C PRO A 141 -8.93 -2.87 9.65
N GLU A 142 -9.29 -1.60 9.86
CA GLU A 142 -10.33 -0.90 9.07
C GLU A 142 -9.80 -0.27 7.77
N LEU A 143 -8.48 -0.35 7.54
CA LEU A 143 -7.80 0.37 6.48
C LEU A 143 -7.28 -0.58 5.40
N ASP A 144 -7.28 -0.12 4.15
CA ASP A 144 -6.65 -0.79 3.03
C ASP A 144 -5.37 -0.05 2.63
N CYS A 145 -4.37 -0.77 2.19
CA CYS A 145 -3.18 -0.18 1.58
C CYS A 145 -3.49 0.13 0.11
N VAL A 146 -3.57 1.39 -0.25
CA VAL A 146 -4.04 1.84 -1.56
C VAL A 146 -3.12 2.87 -2.18
N GLY A 147 -3.30 3.09 -3.47
CA GLY A 147 -2.50 4.04 -4.24
C GLY A 147 -1.12 3.48 -4.61
N LYS A 148 -0.48 4.14 -5.58
CA LYS A 148 0.83 3.69 -6.10
C LYS A 148 1.97 3.86 -5.12
N ASP A 149 1.84 4.82 -4.21
CA ASP A 149 2.83 5.08 -3.16
C ASP A 149 2.55 4.26 -1.89
N GLY A 150 1.40 3.56 -1.81
CA GLY A 150 1.00 2.74 -0.68
C GLY A 150 0.64 3.55 0.57
N TYR A 151 -0.65 3.88 0.77
CA TYR A 151 -1.15 4.55 1.97
C TYR A 151 -2.28 3.78 2.61
N CYS A 152 -2.26 3.70 3.93
CA CYS A 152 -3.38 3.16 4.69
C CYS A 152 -4.56 4.13 4.60
N ALA A 153 -5.65 3.70 4.03
CA ALA A 153 -6.81 4.54 3.75
C ALA A 153 -8.13 3.81 3.95
N ARG A 154 -9.14 4.56 4.36
CA ARG A 154 -10.53 4.07 4.38
C ARG A 154 -11.21 4.32 3.04
N ALA A 155 -12.21 3.51 2.72
CA ALA A 155 -13.05 3.73 1.56
C ALA A 155 -13.83 5.04 1.66
N CYS A 156 -14.10 5.68 0.53
CA CYS A 156 -14.90 6.88 0.43
C CYS A 156 -15.85 6.84 -0.77
N THR A 157 -16.77 7.79 -0.82
CA THR A 157 -17.68 7.98 -1.97
C THR A 157 -17.28 9.24 -2.71
N PRO A 158 -16.80 9.15 -3.97
CA PRO A 158 -16.44 10.32 -4.76
C PRO A 158 -17.60 11.35 -4.86
N GLY A 159 -17.26 12.62 -4.70
CA GLY A 159 -18.22 13.72 -4.78
C GLY A 159 -19.14 13.88 -3.56
N GLN A 160 -19.07 13.00 -2.56
CA GLN A 160 -19.83 13.14 -1.33
C GLN A 160 -18.98 13.83 -0.26
N PRO A 161 -19.32 15.05 0.19
CA PRO A 161 -18.61 15.76 1.26
C PRO A 161 -18.63 14.97 2.57
N GLY A 162 -17.55 15.08 3.35
CA GLY A 162 -17.47 14.49 4.70
C GLY A 162 -17.23 12.97 4.74
N THR A 163 -16.97 12.32 3.59
CA THR A 163 -16.60 10.89 3.56
C THR A 163 -15.16 10.67 3.99
N CYS A 164 -14.29 11.67 3.87
CA CYS A 164 -12.91 11.65 4.37
C CYS A 164 -12.74 12.62 5.54
N SER A 165 -11.82 12.28 6.45
CA SER A 165 -11.41 13.13 7.57
C SER A 165 -10.69 14.38 7.08
N GLU A 166 -10.56 15.39 7.95
CA GLU A 166 -9.75 16.57 7.66
C GLU A 166 -8.31 16.20 7.30
N GLY A 167 -7.79 16.77 6.22
CA GLY A 167 -6.46 16.45 5.68
C GLY A 167 -6.44 15.24 4.76
N PHE A 168 -7.61 14.79 4.33
CA PHE A 168 -7.75 13.73 3.34
C PHE A 168 -8.76 14.14 2.26
N PHE A 169 -8.59 13.60 1.06
CA PHE A 169 -9.53 13.77 -0.05
C PHE A 169 -9.89 12.42 -0.65
N CYS A 170 -11.10 12.29 -1.17
CA CYS A 170 -11.53 11.07 -1.82
C CYS A 170 -10.92 10.97 -3.22
N ALA A 171 -10.00 10.03 -3.40
CA ALA A 171 -9.34 9.74 -4.67
C ALA A 171 -9.93 8.47 -5.31
N ASP A 172 -10.05 8.50 -6.64
CA ASP A 172 -10.43 7.31 -7.41
C ASP A 172 -9.20 6.42 -7.62
N VAL A 173 -8.95 5.54 -6.67
CA VAL A 173 -7.82 4.59 -6.67
C VAL A 173 -8.33 3.16 -6.63
N LYS A 174 -7.50 2.21 -7.08
CA LYS A 174 -7.82 0.77 -6.99
C LYS A 174 -7.45 0.22 -5.60
N PRO A 175 -8.19 -0.76 -5.08
CA PRO A 175 -9.33 -1.46 -5.68
C PRO A 175 -10.66 -0.71 -5.59
N ARG A 176 -10.73 0.36 -4.80
CA ARG A 176 -11.93 1.21 -4.60
C ARG A 176 -11.53 2.63 -4.24
N PRO A 177 -12.42 3.62 -4.49
CA PRO A 177 -12.18 5.00 -4.08
C PRO A 177 -11.85 5.08 -2.59
N SER A 178 -10.78 5.80 -2.24
CA SER A 178 -10.24 5.84 -0.88
C SER A 178 -9.71 7.21 -0.50
N CYS A 179 -9.68 7.49 0.81
CA CYS A 179 -9.23 8.75 1.37
C CYS A 179 -7.70 8.84 1.36
N LEU A 180 -7.12 9.55 0.40
CA LEU A 180 -5.69 9.81 0.35
C LEU A 180 -5.30 11.09 1.12
N PRO A 181 -4.11 11.13 1.73
CA PRO A 181 -3.67 12.28 2.51
C PRO A 181 -3.39 13.50 1.63
N THR A 182 -3.64 14.70 2.17
CA THR A 182 -3.25 15.97 1.57
C THR A 182 -2.82 16.99 2.61
N CYS A 183 -1.75 17.72 2.35
CA CYS A 183 -1.26 18.83 3.16
C CYS A 183 -1.39 20.19 2.49
N LYS A 184 -1.93 20.23 1.26
CA LYS A 184 -1.95 21.47 0.43
C LYS A 184 -2.66 22.65 1.08
N GLU A 185 -3.67 22.39 1.90
CA GLU A 185 -4.50 23.43 2.55
C GLU A 185 -4.16 23.65 4.03
N ARG A 186 -3.44 22.71 4.67
CA ARG A 186 -3.17 22.75 6.11
C ARG A 186 -1.81 23.31 6.49
N GLY A 187 -0.86 23.29 5.55
CA GLY A 187 0.55 23.50 5.87
C GLY A 187 1.17 22.31 6.64
N CYS A 188 2.46 22.41 6.93
CA CYS A 188 3.22 21.37 7.60
C CYS A 188 3.95 21.94 8.84
N PRO A 189 4.35 21.08 9.81
CA PRO A 189 5.28 21.44 10.86
C PRO A 189 6.54 22.13 10.33
N ALA A 190 7.22 22.90 11.16
CA ALA A 190 8.32 23.79 10.75
C ALA A 190 9.51 23.09 10.07
N ASP A 191 9.76 21.83 10.41
CA ASP A 191 10.83 21.00 9.90
C ASP A 191 10.43 20.13 8.71
N GLN A 192 9.16 20.24 8.27
CA GLN A 192 8.59 19.45 7.19
C GLN A 192 8.12 20.32 6.02
N ARG A 193 8.02 19.72 4.85
CA ARG A 193 7.47 20.33 3.63
C ARG A 193 6.28 19.52 3.15
N CYS A 194 5.35 20.19 2.49
CA CYS A 194 4.23 19.52 1.81
C CYS A 194 4.73 18.96 0.48
N ILE A 195 4.93 17.66 0.45
CA ILE A 195 5.50 16.93 -0.69
C ILE A 195 4.37 16.32 -1.50
N SER A 196 4.30 16.71 -2.77
CA SER A 196 3.36 16.14 -3.73
C SER A 196 3.80 14.75 -4.16
N LEU A 197 2.85 13.82 -4.18
CA LEU A 197 3.05 12.43 -4.52
C LEU A 197 2.18 12.03 -5.71
N MET A 198 2.09 10.75 -6.01
CA MET A 198 1.26 10.26 -7.09
C MET A 198 -0.24 10.40 -6.77
N GLU A 199 -1.08 10.32 -7.79
CA GLU A 199 -2.56 10.33 -7.66
C GLU A 199 -3.12 11.57 -6.92
N GLY A 200 -2.36 12.69 -6.90
CA GLY A 200 -2.76 13.94 -6.28
C GLY A 200 -2.57 14.00 -4.76
N SER A 201 -2.14 12.92 -4.14
CA SER A 201 -1.80 12.88 -2.71
C SER A 201 -0.64 13.81 -2.37
N SER A 202 -0.55 14.21 -1.12
CA SER A 202 0.58 14.96 -0.59
C SER A 202 0.71 14.74 0.91
N ILE A 203 1.95 14.70 1.40
CA ILE A 203 2.25 14.47 2.82
C ILE A 203 3.21 15.52 3.36
N CYS A 204 3.10 15.80 4.66
CA CYS A 204 4.14 16.53 5.37
C CYS A 204 5.31 15.61 5.62
N ALA A 205 6.49 15.96 5.11
CA ALA A 205 7.68 15.13 5.30
C ALA A 205 8.96 15.97 5.39
N SER A 206 9.92 15.47 6.18
CA SER A 206 11.31 15.90 6.13
C SER A 206 11.98 15.28 4.91
N VAL A 207 12.63 16.11 4.10
CA VAL A 207 13.25 15.69 2.82
C VAL A 207 14.70 15.33 3.04
N TYR A 208 15.09 14.16 2.56
CA TYR A 208 16.46 13.71 2.43
C TYR A 208 16.87 13.73 0.95
N GLY A 209 18.08 14.13 0.67
CA GLY A 209 18.55 14.40 -0.68
C GLY A 209 18.11 15.77 -1.22
N PRO A 210 18.32 16.04 -2.52
CA PRO A 210 17.95 17.30 -3.14
C PRO A 210 16.41 17.41 -3.23
N ASN A 211 15.84 18.53 -2.75
CA ASN A 211 14.41 18.78 -2.92
C ASN A 211 14.10 19.18 -4.37
N CYS A 212 13.90 18.18 -5.20
CA CYS A 212 13.65 18.38 -6.62
C CYS A 212 12.22 18.85 -6.96
N GLN A 213 11.34 19.04 -5.98
CA GLN A 213 10.07 19.74 -6.18
C GLN A 213 10.21 21.25 -6.01
N GLU A 214 11.18 21.73 -5.20
CA GLU A 214 11.51 23.14 -5.06
C GLU A 214 12.55 23.59 -6.09
N THR A 215 13.57 22.76 -6.35
CA THR A 215 14.61 23.03 -7.33
C THR A 215 14.53 22.01 -8.46
N PRO A 216 14.06 22.40 -9.66
CA PRO A 216 13.90 21.48 -10.78
C PRO A 216 15.17 20.70 -11.11
N CYS A 217 15.03 19.45 -11.48
CA CYS A 217 16.13 18.59 -11.87
C CYS A 217 16.82 19.10 -13.13
N PRO A 218 18.18 19.06 -13.21
CA PRO A 218 18.93 19.42 -14.40
C PRO A 218 18.74 18.41 -15.54
N ASP A 219 19.07 18.82 -16.76
CA ASP A 219 19.24 17.95 -17.94
C ASP A 219 18.06 17.02 -18.26
N GLY A 220 16.82 17.48 -18.02
CA GLY A 220 15.62 16.70 -18.33
C GLY A 220 15.41 15.49 -17.41
N ARG A 221 16.18 15.34 -16.35
CA ARG A 221 15.96 14.33 -15.31
C ARG A 221 14.63 14.58 -14.60
N ARG A 222 14.09 13.54 -14.04
CA ARG A 222 12.82 13.61 -13.31
C ARG A 222 13.05 13.55 -11.81
N CYS A 223 12.29 14.36 -11.09
CA CYS A 223 12.19 14.28 -9.64
C CYS A 223 11.53 12.96 -9.26
N ARG A 224 12.24 12.13 -8.52
CA ARG A 224 11.75 10.92 -7.90
C ARG A 224 11.58 11.16 -6.42
N VAL A 225 10.39 10.86 -5.91
CA VAL A 225 10.07 10.93 -4.48
C VAL A 225 9.79 9.52 -3.98
N MET A 226 10.42 9.15 -2.89
CA MET A 226 10.26 7.82 -2.27
C MET A 226 9.97 7.99 -0.78
N PRO A 227 8.73 7.73 -0.33
CA PRO A 227 8.43 7.63 1.09
C PRO A 227 9.28 6.52 1.73
N ILE A 228 9.80 6.80 2.92
CA ILE A 228 10.62 5.85 3.67
C ILE A 228 9.70 5.09 4.62
N ALA A 229 9.42 3.82 4.31
CA ALA A 229 8.42 3.02 5.01
C ALA A 229 8.71 2.88 6.52
N GLU A 230 9.98 2.73 6.89
CA GLU A 230 10.43 2.57 8.26
C GLU A 230 10.34 3.88 9.09
N PHE A 231 10.26 5.02 8.41
CA PHE A 231 10.25 6.34 9.03
C PHE A 231 9.10 7.20 8.49
N PRO A 232 7.89 7.07 9.03
CA PRO A 232 6.77 7.92 8.66
C PRO A 232 7.12 9.41 8.73
N GLY A 233 6.67 10.16 7.73
CA GLY A 233 7.00 11.59 7.63
C GLY A 233 8.41 11.90 7.11
N LYS A 234 9.10 10.92 6.53
CA LYS A 234 10.38 11.12 5.84
C LYS A 234 10.31 10.66 4.40
N VAL A 235 10.92 11.43 3.50
CA VAL A 235 11.01 11.10 2.08
C VAL A 235 12.43 11.28 1.57
N TRP A 236 12.85 10.38 0.69
CA TRP A 236 14.05 10.56 -0.12
C TRP A 236 13.66 11.17 -1.45
N MET A 237 14.42 12.18 -1.89
CA MET A 237 14.26 12.76 -3.22
C MET A 237 15.56 12.68 -4.01
N GLU A 238 15.43 12.46 -5.31
CA GLU A 238 16.58 12.44 -6.23
C GLU A 238 16.15 12.77 -7.67
N CYS A 239 17.11 13.27 -8.43
CA CYS A 239 16.94 13.51 -9.86
C CYS A 239 17.40 12.31 -10.66
N VAL A 240 16.47 11.58 -11.29
CA VAL A 240 16.78 10.34 -12.03
C VAL A 240 16.50 10.46 -13.52
N GLN A 241 17.34 9.84 -14.33
CA GLN A 241 17.07 9.60 -15.75
C GLN A 241 16.31 8.28 -15.87
N ARG A 242 15.28 8.24 -16.72
CA ARG A 242 14.57 6.98 -17.01
C ARG A 242 15.33 6.14 -18.03
N CYS A 243 15.24 4.85 -17.86
CA CYS A 243 15.69 3.84 -18.81
C CYS A 243 14.68 2.70 -18.93
N SER A 244 14.82 1.85 -19.92
CA SER A 244 14.14 0.55 -19.97
C SER A 244 15.17 -0.57 -20.06
N THR A 245 14.80 -1.79 -19.66
CA THR A 245 15.66 -2.97 -19.78
C THR A 245 15.91 -3.35 -21.23
N GLU A 246 14.99 -3.00 -22.14
CA GLU A 246 15.09 -3.27 -23.58
C GLU A 246 15.94 -2.21 -24.30
N ASN A 247 15.96 -0.98 -23.80
CA ASN A 247 16.75 0.12 -24.35
C ASN A 247 17.40 0.91 -23.20
N PRO A 248 18.53 0.43 -22.66
CA PRO A 248 19.24 1.10 -21.57
C PRO A 248 19.97 2.33 -22.12
N THR A 249 19.30 3.48 -22.15
CA THR A 249 19.86 4.77 -22.58
C THR A 249 20.53 5.51 -21.42
N CYS A 250 21.24 4.82 -20.55
CA CYS A 250 21.96 5.44 -19.46
C CYS A 250 23.30 6.01 -19.91
N GLY A 251 23.78 7.06 -19.21
CA GLY A 251 25.09 7.65 -19.45
C GLY A 251 26.25 6.71 -19.13
N GLU A 252 27.47 7.13 -19.51
CA GLU A 252 28.68 6.39 -19.20
C GLU A 252 28.83 6.17 -17.68
N GLY A 253 29.21 4.96 -17.28
CA GLY A 253 29.33 4.57 -15.88
C GLY A 253 27.99 4.36 -15.14
N GLN A 254 26.88 4.40 -15.84
CA GLN A 254 25.55 4.13 -15.27
C GLN A 254 24.96 2.80 -15.75
N VAL A 255 24.11 2.22 -14.94
CA VAL A 255 23.34 1.01 -15.23
C VAL A 255 21.85 1.27 -15.07
N CYS A 256 21.03 0.58 -15.89
CA CYS A 256 19.58 0.65 -15.75
C CYS A 256 19.14 -0.33 -14.66
N ASP A 257 18.68 0.18 -13.53
CA ASP A 257 18.01 -0.62 -12.50
C ASP A 257 16.50 -0.36 -12.55
N ARG A 258 15.74 -1.33 -13.03
CA ARG A 258 14.31 -1.28 -13.36
C ARG A 258 13.98 -0.23 -14.43
N TYR A 259 13.84 1.01 -14.01
CA TYR A 259 13.42 2.13 -14.90
C TYR A 259 14.26 3.38 -14.67
N HIS A 260 15.36 3.27 -13.92
CA HIS A 260 16.19 4.41 -13.54
C HIS A 260 17.67 4.12 -13.80
N CYS A 261 18.35 5.09 -14.39
CA CYS A 261 19.78 5.06 -14.53
C CYS A 261 20.44 5.40 -13.18
N LEU A 262 21.19 4.46 -12.65
CA LEU A 262 21.94 4.62 -11.41
C LEU A 262 23.44 4.49 -11.70
N GLN A 263 24.28 5.15 -10.91
CA GLN A 263 25.74 5.01 -10.98
C GLN A 263 26.10 3.54 -10.73
N ALA A 264 26.84 2.93 -11.64
CA ALA A 264 27.38 1.59 -11.46
C ALA A 264 28.45 1.58 -10.39
N CYS A 265 28.56 0.51 -9.63
CA CYS A 265 29.60 0.34 -8.63
C CYS A 265 30.09 -1.13 -8.58
N ASP A 266 31.31 -1.31 -8.06
CA ASP A 266 31.84 -2.63 -7.75
C ASP A 266 31.95 -2.77 -6.22
N PRO A 267 31.31 -3.77 -5.60
CA PRO A 267 31.36 -3.97 -4.15
C PRO A 267 32.76 -4.31 -3.61
N LYS A 268 33.68 -4.71 -4.51
CA LYS A 268 35.08 -5.00 -4.19
C LYS A 268 36.07 -3.89 -4.60
N GLY A 269 35.57 -2.91 -5.35
CA GLY A 269 36.35 -1.77 -5.83
C GLY A 269 36.26 -0.54 -4.93
N PRO A 270 36.90 0.56 -5.32
CA PRO A 270 36.70 1.84 -4.65
C PRO A 270 35.23 2.26 -4.79
N ASN A 271 34.63 2.75 -3.70
CA ASN A 271 33.25 3.20 -3.70
C ASN A 271 33.08 4.49 -4.55
N PRO A 272 32.40 4.43 -5.72
CA PRO A 272 32.17 5.60 -6.56
C PRO A 272 30.90 6.37 -6.15
N CYS A 273 30.19 5.91 -5.12
CA CYS A 273 28.91 6.48 -4.75
C CYS A 273 29.07 7.81 -4.03
N ALA A 274 28.20 8.76 -4.35
CA ALA A 274 28.15 10.05 -3.67
C ALA A 274 27.77 9.88 -2.19
N GLU A 275 27.99 10.92 -1.40
CA GLU A 275 27.53 10.98 -0.01
C GLU A 275 26.03 10.70 0.09
N GLY A 276 25.62 9.90 1.06
CA GLY A 276 24.23 9.41 1.21
C GLY A 276 23.88 8.22 0.34
N TYR A 277 24.87 7.62 -0.36
CA TYR A 277 24.68 6.42 -1.18
C TYR A 277 25.73 5.36 -0.87
N HIS A 278 25.37 4.10 -1.02
CA HIS A 278 26.26 2.95 -0.89
C HIS A 278 26.12 2.00 -2.08
N CYS A 279 27.17 1.21 -2.32
CA CYS A 279 27.17 0.22 -3.39
C CYS A 279 26.39 -1.03 -2.96
N ASP A 280 25.27 -1.29 -3.59
CA ASP A 280 24.43 -2.45 -3.32
C ASP A 280 23.70 -2.92 -4.58
N ARG A 281 23.02 -4.06 -4.50
CA ARG A 281 22.08 -4.57 -5.50
C ARG A 281 20.80 -5.03 -4.85
N ARG A 282 19.66 -4.68 -5.43
CA ARG A 282 18.34 -5.00 -4.86
C ARG A 282 18.06 -6.51 -4.80
N ASN A 283 18.64 -7.27 -5.71
CA ASN A 283 18.61 -8.74 -5.71
C ASN A 283 19.71 -9.29 -6.63
N VAL A 284 19.94 -10.60 -6.61
CA VAL A 284 21.01 -11.28 -7.36
C VAL A 284 20.94 -11.12 -8.89
N LYS A 285 19.78 -10.78 -9.43
CA LYS A 285 19.57 -10.56 -10.89
C LYS A 285 19.78 -9.10 -11.31
N ARG A 286 20.04 -8.18 -10.37
CA ARG A 286 20.20 -6.76 -10.64
C ARG A 286 21.68 -6.36 -10.68
N PRO A 287 22.02 -5.32 -11.45
CA PRO A 287 23.38 -4.79 -11.44
C PRO A 287 23.71 -4.16 -10.09
N TRP A 288 25.00 -4.16 -9.72
CA TRP A 288 25.49 -3.39 -8.62
C TRP A 288 25.42 -1.91 -8.98
N SER A 289 24.81 -1.12 -8.10
CA SER A 289 24.59 0.31 -8.32
C SER A 289 24.56 1.07 -7.00
N CYS A 290 24.79 2.37 -7.07
CA CYS A 290 24.68 3.24 -5.91
C CYS A 290 23.22 3.35 -5.47
N GLN A 291 22.93 2.83 -4.30
CA GLN A 291 21.61 2.85 -3.68
C GLN A 291 21.60 3.87 -2.53
N PRO A 292 20.49 4.58 -2.28
CA PRO A 292 20.40 5.51 -1.16
C PRO A 292 20.58 4.83 0.20
N ASP A 293 21.24 5.49 1.14
CA ASP A 293 21.54 4.96 2.48
C ASP A 293 20.29 4.71 3.34
N TYR A 294 19.15 5.35 3.03
CA TYR A 294 17.88 5.11 3.75
C TYR A 294 17.43 3.64 3.73
N TRP A 295 17.96 2.83 2.81
CA TRP A 295 17.72 1.38 2.77
C TRP A 295 18.31 0.63 3.96
N ARG A 296 19.23 1.28 4.68
CA ARG A 296 19.84 0.78 5.92
C ARG A 296 19.34 1.53 7.16
N GLY A 297 18.31 2.35 7.01
CA GLY A 297 17.86 3.31 8.01
C GLY A 297 18.54 4.67 7.87
N PRO A 298 18.03 5.73 8.52
CA PRO A 298 18.68 7.02 8.50
C PRO A 298 20.08 6.89 9.08
N PRO A 299 21.03 7.70 8.57
CA PRO A 299 22.37 7.76 9.14
C PRO A 299 22.35 8.14 10.61
#